data_b7b35fb6453f0c2b92a793e54edaa5f2
#
_entry.id   b7b35fb6453f0c2b92a793e54edaa5f2
#
_cell.length_a   1.000
_cell.length_b   1.000
_cell.length_c   1.000
_cell.angle_alpha   90.00
_cell.angle_beta   90.00
_cell.angle_gamma   90.00
#
_symmetry.space_group_name_H-M   'P 1'
#
loop_
_entity.id
_entity.type
_entity.pdbx_description
1 polymer ?
#
loop_
_entity_poly.entity_id
_entity_poly.type
_entity_poly.pdbx_seq_one_letter_code
_entity_poly.pdbx_strand_id
1 'polypeptide(L)'
;MAGGALGAGVVGVGVGTIFAGIARDAFQAEPAVDDGPDELLREPARAPERRQVRSADGTRLNVEVYGTDAADSDDVVVMVHGWTCNTAYWYPQINALAERTTVVAYDQRGHGRSERGRARPTVAMLGQDLDAVLDAVVGDGRRAVLVGHSMGGMTIMSWAAQYADKVPTTVSGVALTSTAAKAVLQNHTLIPMNLPRYTRPFEATVGKLFTSAPVPIPKTPYGGRLSHYIALGPNARKAHVDFVDDMIGACPHRSRAGWGAAMGKLDVTAGLEALTVPTTVIVGSDDRLTPTSHAEQMAEVLRRNGHLRDLVIYDGVGHMSSIEAAERFNELLADILAEVGSEKVPA
;
A
#
# COMPACT_ATOMS: atom_id res chain seq x y z
N MET A 1 20.53 17.47 -38.48
CA MET A 1 21.01 16.88 -37.21
C MET A 1 21.04 17.85 -36.00
N ALA A 2 20.73 19.13 -36.15
CA ALA A 2 20.72 20.10 -35.02
C ALA A 2 19.44 20.06 -34.15
N GLY A 3 18.32 19.54 -34.66
CA GLY A 3 17.06 19.50 -33.90
C GLY A 3 17.02 18.49 -32.74
N GLY A 4 17.82 17.42 -32.81
CA GLY A 4 17.83 16.38 -31.78
C GLY A 4 18.57 16.82 -30.47
N ALA A 5 19.61 17.63 -30.62
CA ALA A 5 20.41 18.09 -29.47
C ALA A 5 19.67 19.18 -28.65
N LEU A 6 18.93 20.07 -29.32
CA LEU A 6 18.10 21.08 -28.64
C LEU A 6 16.93 20.45 -27.88
N GLY A 7 16.29 19.41 -28.44
CA GLY A 7 15.20 18.69 -27.77
C GLY A 7 15.67 17.95 -26.52
N ALA A 8 16.83 17.28 -26.56
CA ALA A 8 17.38 16.58 -25.41
C ALA A 8 17.80 17.55 -24.28
N GLY A 9 18.32 18.72 -24.63
CA GLY A 9 18.68 19.77 -23.65
C GLY A 9 17.45 20.32 -22.90
N VAL A 10 16.36 20.61 -23.62
CA VAL A 10 15.11 21.13 -23.02
C VAL A 10 14.45 20.09 -22.10
N VAL A 11 14.42 18.82 -22.51
CA VAL A 11 13.91 17.72 -21.65
C VAL A 11 14.76 17.59 -20.38
N GLY A 12 16.10 17.61 -20.52
CA GLY A 12 17.02 17.53 -19.38
C GLY A 12 16.82 18.68 -18.39
N VAL A 13 16.65 19.91 -18.86
CA VAL A 13 16.39 21.08 -17.99
C VAL A 13 15.04 20.94 -17.29
N GLY A 14 13.96 20.59 -17.99
CA GLY A 14 12.63 20.46 -17.39
C GLY A 14 12.56 19.38 -16.31
N VAL A 15 13.08 18.19 -16.61
CA VAL A 15 13.18 17.06 -15.66
C VAL A 15 14.05 17.42 -14.46
N GLY A 16 15.23 18.00 -14.69
CA GLY A 16 16.16 18.42 -13.63
C GLY A 16 15.54 19.47 -12.69
N THR A 17 14.78 20.43 -13.23
CA THR A 17 14.08 21.45 -12.41
C THR A 17 13.04 20.82 -11.49
N ILE A 18 12.30 19.80 -11.95
CA ILE A 18 11.32 19.10 -11.10
C ILE A 18 12.02 18.37 -9.96
N PHE A 19 13.08 17.58 -10.25
CA PHE A 19 13.84 16.89 -9.21
C PHE A 19 14.48 17.86 -8.20
N ALA A 20 15.02 18.99 -8.67
CA ALA A 20 15.56 20.03 -7.79
C ALA A 20 14.46 20.66 -6.90
N GLY A 21 13.25 20.84 -7.43
CA GLY A 21 12.11 21.32 -6.68
C GLY A 21 11.68 20.35 -5.57
N ILE A 22 11.54 19.06 -5.91
CA ILE A 22 11.24 18.00 -4.93
C ILE A 22 12.32 17.94 -3.84
N ALA A 23 13.59 17.93 -4.23
CA ALA A 23 14.69 17.93 -3.28
C ALA A 23 14.68 19.17 -2.39
N ARG A 24 14.50 20.37 -2.97
CA ARG A 24 14.38 21.62 -2.19
C ARG A 24 13.29 21.49 -1.13
N ASP A 25 12.08 21.08 -1.49
CA ASP A 25 10.96 21.00 -0.56
C ASP A 25 11.19 19.92 0.50
N ALA A 26 11.78 18.78 0.14
CA ALA A 26 12.17 17.74 1.09
C ALA A 26 13.24 18.22 2.11
N PHE A 27 14.16 19.10 1.68
CA PHE A 27 15.20 19.64 2.56
C PHE A 27 14.74 20.85 3.36
N GLN A 28 13.72 21.58 2.90
CA GLN A 28 13.12 22.70 3.62
C GLN A 28 12.04 22.27 4.60
N ALA A 29 11.47 21.07 4.44
CA ALA A 29 10.52 20.52 5.39
C ALA A 29 11.14 20.36 6.78
N GLU A 30 10.33 20.54 7.81
CA GLU A 30 10.72 20.30 9.20
C GLU A 30 11.25 18.87 9.33
N PRO A 31 12.37 18.66 10.05
CA PRO A 31 12.85 17.31 10.31
C PRO A 31 11.83 16.56 11.18
N ALA A 32 11.72 15.25 10.96
CA ALA A 32 10.94 14.40 11.82
C ALA A 32 11.42 14.47 13.28
N VAL A 33 10.47 14.48 14.22
CA VAL A 33 10.78 14.55 15.64
C VAL A 33 11.43 13.25 16.11
N ASP A 34 12.61 13.37 16.75
CA ASP A 34 13.30 12.25 17.38
C ASP A 34 12.89 12.19 18.87
N ASP A 35 11.88 11.40 19.15
CA ASP A 35 11.34 11.13 20.49
C ASP A 35 11.61 9.69 20.93
N GLY A 36 12.57 9.03 20.28
CA GLY A 36 13.01 7.67 20.56
C GLY A 36 12.30 6.59 19.75
N PRO A 37 12.53 5.32 20.07
CA PRO A 37 11.95 4.19 19.36
C PRO A 37 10.44 4.14 19.53
N ASP A 38 9.76 3.57 18.54
CA ASP A 38 8.34 3.27 18.62
C ASP A 38 8.14 1.77 18.91
N GLU A 39 7.51 1.49 20.03
CA GLU A 39 7.26 0.12 20.49
C GLU A 39 6.33 -0.64 19.52
N LEU A 40 5.41 0.04 18.85
CA LEU A 40 4.49 -0.57 17.89
C LEU A 40 5.20 -1.07 16.63
N LEU A 41 6.36 -0.48 16.29
CA LEU A 41 7.16 -0.89 15.12
C LEU A 41 8.07 -2.09 15.40
N ARG A 42 8.10 -2.59 16.63
CA ARG A 42 8.93 -3.76 16.98
C ARG A 42 8.44 -5.02 16.28
N GLU A 43 9.38 -5.88 15.95
CA GLU A 43 9.06 -7.23 15.49
C GLU A 43 8.15 -7.91 16.54
N PRO A 44 7.06 -8.56 16.10
CA PRO A 44 6.16 -9.27 17.00
C PRO A 44 6.89 -10.27 17.88
N ALA A 45 6.58 -10.26 19.18
CA ALA A 45 7.24 -11.10 20.17
C ALA A 45 7.09 -12.60 19.87
N ARG A 46 5.96 -12.99 19.28
CA ARG A 46 5.71 -14.35 18.80
C ARG A 46 6.11 -14.45 17.34
N ALA A 47 7.03 -15.36 17.02
CA ALA A 47 7.41 -15.64 15.65
C ALA A 47 6.22 -16.21 14.86
N PRO A 48 6.04 -15.82 13.58
CA PRO A 48 4.98 -16.34 12.73
C PRO A 48 5.19 -17.81 12.36
N GLU A 49 4.10 -18.51 12.11
CA GLU A 49 4.14 -19.69 11.27
C GLU A 49 4.37 -19.23 9.82
N ARG A 50 5.47 -19.68 9.22
CA ARG A 50 5.79 -19.33 7.82
C ARG A 50 5.33 -20.41 6.87
N ARG A 51 4.55 -19.99 5.87
CA ARG A 51 4.06 -20.87 4.79
C ARG A 51 4.58 -20.38 3.44
N GLN A 52 4.75 -21.29 2.52
CA GLN A 52 5.06 -21.01 1.10
C GLN A 52 3.83 -21.30 0.27
N VAL A 53 3.18 -20.28 -0.26
CA VAL A 53 2.03 -20.41 -1.15
C VAL A 53 2.51 -20.29 -2.59
N ARG A 54 1.98 -21.13 -3.49
CA ARG A 54 2.28 -21.06 -4.92
C ARG A 54 1.15 -20.33 -5.65
N SER A 55 1.50 -19.25 -6.32
CA SER A 55 0.61 -18.60 -7.26
C SER A 55 0.35 -19.45 -8.51
N ALA A 56 -0.62 -19.04 -9.32
CA ALA A 56 -1.04 -19.77 -10.52
C ALA A 56 0.09 -20.05 -11.53
N ASP A 57 1.12 -19.18 -11.60
CA ASP A 57 2.29 -19.36 -12.45
C ASP A 57 3.45 -20.13 -11.77
N GLY A 58 3.22 -20.66 -10.56
CA GLY A 58 4.19 -21.40 -9.76
C GLY A 58 5.13 -20.53 -8.92
N THR A 59 5.03 -19.20 -8.98
CA THR A 59 5.82 -18.29 -8.14
C THR A 59 5.52 -18.52 -6.67
N ARG A 60 6.56 -18.62 -5.83
CA ARG A 60 6.43 -18.86 -4.40
C ARG A 60 6.28 -17.53 -3.67
N LEU A 61 5.22 -17.44 -2.85
CA LEU A 61 4.91 -16.30 -2.00
C LEU A 61 5.18 -16.67 -0.55
N ASN A 62 5.86 -15.80 0.18
CA ASN A 62 6.06 -15.91 1.63
C ASN A 62 4.80 -15.43 2.33
N VAL A 63 4.21 -16.28 3.15
CA VAL A 63 3.04 -15.99 3.99
C VAL A 63 3.40 -16.20 5.43
N GLU A 64 3.09 -15.24 6.27
CA GLU A 64 3.33 -15.24 7.71
C GLU A 64 1.99 -15.23 8.43
N VAL A 65 1.75 -16.25 9.26
CA VAL A 65 0.52 -16.41 10.03
C VAL A 65 0.84 -16.18 11.50
N TYR A 66 0.13 -15.24 12.10
CA TYR A 66 0.24 -14.88 13.51
C TYR A 66 -1.10 -15.18 14.19
N GLY A 67 -1.07 -15.48 15.47
CA GLY A 67 -2.23 -15.76 16.29
C GLY A 67 -2.05 -17.00 17.13
N THR A 68 -3.06 -17.33 17.93
CA THR A 68 -3.11 -18.52 18.76
C THR A 68 -4.13 -19.49 18.18
N ASP A 69 -3.93 -20.80 18.37
CA ASP A 69 -4.91 -21.85 18.05
C ASP A 69 -6.26 -21.66 18.79
N ALA A 70 -6.24 -20.77 19.81
CA ALA A 70 -7.37 -20.41 20.64
C ALA A 70 -8.06 -19.09 20.21
N ALA A 71 -7.71 -18.53 19.05
CA ALA A 71 -8.44 -17.37 18.55
C ALA A 71 -9.89 -17.78 18.24
N ASP A 72 -10.81 -17.36 19.10
CA ASP A 72 -12.26 -17.63 19.00
C ASP A 72 -12.91 -16.90 17.79
N SER A 73 -12.11 -16.22 16.98
CA SER A 73 -12.56 -15.49 15.79
C SER A 73 -12.69 -16.45 14.60
N ASP A 74 -13.91 -16.55 14.06
CA ASP A 74 -14.18 -17.29 12.83
C ASP A 74 -13.59 -16.61 11.59
N ASP A 75 -13.19 -15.33 11.68
CA ASP A 75 -12.63 -14.56 10.58
C ASP A 75 -11.09 -14.42 10.69
N VAL A 76 -10.44 -14.35 9.53
CA VAL A 76 -9.00 -14.14 9.40
C VAL A 76 -8.75 -12.73 8.90
N VAL A 77 -7.81 -12.00 9.50
CA VAL A 77 -7.36 -10.72 8.94
C VAL A 77 -6.22 -10.98 7.96
N VAL A 78 -6.43 -10.63 6.68
CA VAL A 78 -5.38 -10.77 5.64
C VAL A 78 -4.89 -9.38 5.25
N MET A 79 -3.60 -9.13 5.51
CA MET A 79 -2.96 -7.83 5.35
C MET A 79 -2.05 -7.82 4.12
N VAL A 80 -2.28 -6.85 3.22
CA VAL A 80 -1.62 -6.72 1.93
C VAL A 80 -0.86 -5.39 1.89
N HIS A 81 0.46 -5.46 1.93
CA HIS A 81 1.34 -4.28 2.00
C HIS A 81 1.46 -3.49 0.68
N GLY A 82 2.01 -2.29 0.74
CA GLY A 82 2.24 -1.41 -0.40
C GLY A 82 3.49 -1.73 -1.24
N TRP A 83 3.64 -0.98 -2.32
CA TRP A 83 4.85 -0.99 -3.13
C TRP A 83 6.07 -0.62 -2.28
N THR A 84 7.20 -1.28 -2.49
CA THR A 84 8.46 -1.19 -1.73
C THR A 84 8.41 -1.69 -0.29
N CYS A 85 7.26 -2.06 0.23
CA CYS A 85 7.09 -2.61 1.57
C CYS A 85 7.29 -4.15 1.62
N ASN A 86 7.12 -4.73 2.79
CA ASN A 86 7.11 -6.17 3.05
C ASN A 86 6.18 -6.46 4.24
N THR A 87 6.14 -7.70 4.75
CA THR A 87 5.28 -8.09 5.88
C THR A 87 5.50 -7.26 7.13
N ALA A 88 6.71 -6.74 7.38
CA ALA A 88 7.02 -5.90 8.54
C ALA A 88 6.21 -4.58 8.57
N TYR A 89 5.71 -4.10 7.42
CA TYR A 89 4.83 -2.94 7.36
C TYR A 89 3.65 -3.05 8.34
N TRP A 90 3.20 -4.26 8.60
CA TRP A 90 2.04 -4.54 9.42
C TRP A 90 2.36 -4.87 10.89
N TYR A 91 3.60 -4.69 11.36
CA TYR A 91 3.97 -4.94 12.75
C TYR A 91 3.07 -4.23 13.76
N PRO A 92 2.70 -2.93 13.59
CA PRO A 92 1.79 -2.28 14.53
C PRO A 92 0.43 -2.98 14.66
N GLN A 93 -0.12 -3.47 13.54
CA GLN A 93 -1.40 -4.15 13.50
C GLN A 93 -1.31 -5.60 13.99
N ILE A 94 -0.22 -6.29 13.65
CA ILE A 94 0.04 -7.65 14.12
C ILE A 94 0.18 -7.65 15.65
N ASN A 95 0.96 -6.71 16.20
CA ASN A 95 1.16 -6.57 17.65
C ASN A 95 -0.15 -6.29 18.40
N ALA A 96 -1.08 -5.54 17.78
CA ALA A 96 -2.35 -5.21 18.40
C ALA A 96 -3.41 -6.33 18.30
N LEU A 97 -3.39 -7.14 17.23
CA LEU A 97 -4.50 -8.03 16.90
C LEU A 97 -4.20 -9.52 17.09
N ALA A 98 -2.91 -9.95 17.00
CA ALA A 98 -2.57 -11.38 16.93
C ALA A 98 -2.88 -12.19 18.20
N GLU A 99 -3.15 -11.55 19.33
CA GLU A 99 -3.62 -12.24 20.55
C GLU A 99 -5.14 -12.58 20.51
N ARG A 100 -5.89 -11.90 19.64
CA ARG A 100 -7.37 -11.97 19.61
C ARG A 100 -7.90 -12.61 18.32
N THR A 101 -7.14 -12.54 17.23
CA THR A 101 -7.57 -13.08 15.94
C THR A 101 -6.38 -13.62 15.16
N THR A 102 -6.65 -14.48 14.18
CA THR A 102 -5.61 -14.91 13.23
C THR A 102 -5.30 -13.77 12.27
N VAL A 103 -4.05 -13.34 12.25
CA VAL A 103 -3.55 -12.31 11.34
C VAL A 103 -2.60 -12.96 10.34
N VAL A 104 -2.86 -12.73 9.06
CA VAL A 104 -2.02 -13.19 7.96
C VAL A 104 -1.44 -11.97 7.26
N ALA A 105 -0.12 -11.92 7.14
CA ALA A 105 0.57 -10.98 6.27
C ALA A 105 1.38 -11.76 5.24
N TYR A 106 1.42 -11.30 3.99
CA TYR A 106 2.26 -11.95 2.99
C TYR A 106 3.08 -10.93 2.21
N ASP A 107 4.26 -11.34 1.81
CA ASP A 107 5.08 -10.54 0.91
C ASP A 107 4.52 -10.65 -0.51
N GLN A 108 4.12 -9.53 -1.09
CA GLN A 108 3.68 -9.50 -2.47
C GLN A 108 4.82 -9.91 -3.40
N ARG A 109 4.51 -10.48 -4.54
CA ARG A 109 5.45 -10.93 -5.57
C ARG A 109 6.62 -9.95 -5.77
N GLY A 110 7.85 -10.45 -5.58
CA GLY A 110 9.09 -9.69 -5.76
C GLY A 110 9.46 -8.75 -4.59
N HIS A 111 8.69 -8.76 -3.50
CA HIS A 111 8.99 -8.04 -2.27
C HIS A 111 9.38 -9.02 -1.15
N GLY A 112 10.05 -8.52 -0.14
CA GLY A 112 10.44 -9.29 1.03
C GLY A 112 11.10 -10.62 0.68
N ARG A 113 10.48 -11.72 1.12
CA ARG A 113 10.94 -13.11 0.90
C ARG A 113 10.23 -13.81 -0.24
N SER A 114 9.28 -13.16 -0.92
CA SER A 114 8.58 -13.71 -2.07
C SER A 114 9.41 -13.66 -3.33
N GLU A 115 9.28 -14.70 -4.16
CA GLU A 115 9.92 -14.71 -5.47
C GLU A 115 9.34 -13.63 -6.39
N ARG A 116 10.17 -13.13 -7.28
CA ARG A 116 9.74 -12.15 -8.29
C ARG A 116 8.93 -12.79 -9.43
N GLY A 117 9.09 -14.09 -9.63
CA GLY A 117 8.60 -14.75 -10.82
C GLY A 117 9.41 -14.41 -12.08
N ARG A 118 9.06 -15.02 -13.20
CA ARG A 118 9.77 -14.87 -14.50
C ARG A 118 9.11 -13.84 -15.40
N ALA A 119 7.80 -13.70 -15.30
CA ALA A 119 7.03 -12.80 -16.13
C ALA A 119 7.20 -11.32 -15.70
N ARG A 120 6.89 -10.40 -16.60
CA ARG A 120 6.81 -8.97 -16.27
C ARG A 120 5.60 -8.75 -15.36
N PRO A 121 5.73 -7.91 -14.32
CA PRO A 121 4.61 -7.58 -13.46
C PRO A 121 3.41 -7.02 -14.22
N THR A 122 2.23 -7.51 -13.88
CA THR A 122 0.95 -6.97 -14.34
C THR A 122 -0.01 -6.86 -13.17
N VAL A 123 -0.97 -5.95 -13.25
CA VAL A 123 -1.97 -5.75 -12.18
C VAL A 123 -2.79 -7.02 -11.94
N ALA A 124 -3.11 -7.77 -12.98
CA ALA A 124 -3.83 -9.04 -12.86
C ALA A 124 -3.08 -10.09 -12.01
N MET A 125 -1.76 -10.12 -12.06
CA MET A 125 -0.97 -11.04 -11.23
C MET A 125 -1.14 -10.75 -9.73
N LEU A 126 -1.37 -9.50 -9.33
CA LEU A 126 -1.62 -9.16 -7.92
C LEU A 126 -2.89 -9.86 -7.41
N GLY A 127 -3.96 -9.81 -8.20
CA GLY A 127 -5.22 -10.48 -7.85
C GLY A 127 -5.07 -12.00 -7.82
N GLN A 128 -4.35 -12.60 -8.78
CA GLN A 128 -4.07 -14.05 -8.81
C GLN A 128 -3.22 -14.51 -7.62
N ASP A 129 -2.26 -13.69 -7.21
CA ASP A 129 -1.44 -13.98 -6.02
C ASP A 129 -2.29 -13.94 -4.74
N LEU A 130 -3.15 -12.93 -4.61
CA LEU A 130 -4.07 -12.83 -3.47
C LEU A 130 -5.06 -14.00 -3.44
N ASP A 131 -5.59 -14.42 -4.58
CA ASP A 131 -6.48 -15.59 -4.67
C ASP A 131 -5.81 -16.84 -4.11
N ALA A 132 -4.59 -17.13 -4.55
CA ALA A 132 -3.83 -18.26 -4.05
C ALA A 132 -3.54 -18.16 -2.53
N VAL A 133 -3.29 -16.96 -2.01
CA VAL A 133 -3.11 -16.76 -0.56
C VAL A 133 -4.43 -17.01 0.18
N LEU A 134 -5.54 -16.47 -0.29
CA LEU A 134 -6.86 -16.66 0.33
C LEU A 134 -7.25 -18.14 0.35
N ASP A 135 -7.09 -18.85 -0.76
CA ASP A 135 -7.37 -20.29 -0.82
C ASP A 135 -6.50 -21.10 0.17
N ALA A 136 -5.29 -20.62 0.51
CA ALA A 136 -4.38 -21.30 1.42
C ALA A 136 -4.61 -20.99 2.91
N VAL A 137 -5.22 -19.83 3.24
CA VAL A 137 -5.30 -19.35 4.63
C VAL A 137 -6.73 -19.19 5.15
N VAL A 138 -7.71 -19.04 4.27
CA VAL A 138 -9.13 -18.96 4.64
C VAL A 138 -9.70 -20.37 4.55
N GLY A 139 -9.79 -21.04 5.68
CA GLY A 139 -10.34 -22.41 5.76
C GLY A 139 -11.87 -22.44 5.55
N ASP A 140 -12.39 -23.67 5.41
CA ASP A 140 -13.82 -23.90 5.22
C ASP A 140 -14.66 -23.24 6.34
N GLY A 141 -15.70 -22.51 5.95
CA GLY A 141 -16.61 -21.82 6.85
C GLY A 141 -16.10 -20.51 7.47
N ARG A 142 -14.86 -20.11 7.14
CA ARG A 142 -14.26 -18.81 7.56
C ARG A 142 -14.33 -17.81 6.43
N ARG A 143 -14.30 -16.53 6.80
CA ARG A 143 -14.14 -15.41 5.84
C ARG A 143 -12.96 -14.53 6.25
N ALA A 144 -12.50 -13.71 5.34
CA ALA A 144 -11.40 -12.81 5.57
C ALA A 144 -11.88 -11.35 5.71
N VAL A 145 -11.29 -10.62 6.65
CA VAL A 145 -11.24 -9.16 6.56
C VAL A 145 -9.95 -8.79 5.83
N LEU A 146 -10.07 -8.17 4.66
CA LEU A 146 -8.93 -7.77 3.84
C LEU A 146 -8.50 -6.34 4.19
N VAL A 147 -7.23 -6.16 4.49
CA VAL A 147 -6.64 -4.84 4.78
C VAL A 147 -5.54 -4.57 3.77
N GLY A 148 -5.74 -3.58 2.89
CA GLY A 148 -4.79 -3.29 1.82
C GLY A 148 -4.25 -1.87 1.85
N HIS A 149 -2.92 -1.74 1.93
CA HIS A 149 -2.23 -0.47 1.85
C HIS A 149 -1.69 -0.21 0.44
N SER A 150 -1.99 0.94 -0.14
CA SER A 150 -1.41 1.40 -1.42
C SER A 150 -1.56 0.35 -2.53
N MET A 151 -0.48 -0.20 -3.06
CA MET A 151 -0.51 -1.32 -4.01
C MET A 151 -1.31 -2.52 -3.45
N GLY A 152 -1.35 -2.74 -2.13
CA GLY A 152 -2.17 -3.77 -1.50
C GLY A 152 -3.67 -3.55 -1.67
N GLY A 153 -4.15 -2.31 -1.60
CA GLY A 153 -5.54 -1.96 -1.94
C GLY A 153 -5.84 -2.20 -3.42
N MET A 154 -4.88 -1.87 -4.31
CA MET A 154 -4.97 -2.18 -5.74
C MET A 154 -5.02 -3.70 -5.99
N THR A 155 -4.28 -4.47 -5.18
CA THR A 155 -4.29 -5.95 -5.21
C THR A 155 -5.67 -6.49 -4.87
N ILE A 156 -6.31 -5.99 -3.80
CA ILE A 156 -7.66 -6.39 -3.40
C ILE A 156 -8.66 -6.07 -4.51
N MET A 157 -8.63 -4.87 -5.06
CA MET A 157 -9.50 -4.49 -6.18
C MET A 157 -9.20 -5.32 -7.44
N SER A 158 -7.94 -5.63 -7.74
CA SER A 158 -7.60 -6.51 -8.86
C SER A 158 -8.12 -7.95 -8.65
N TRP A 159 -8.10 -8.45 -7.42
CA TRP A 159 -8.69 -9.74 -7.07
C TRP A 159 -10.21 -9.72 -7.24
N ALA A 160 -10.88 -8.72 -6.68
CA ALA A 160 -12.34 -8.60 -6.79
C ALA A 160 -12.82 -8.49 -8.26
N ALA A 161 -12.04 -7.83 -9.13
CA ALA A 161 -12.35 -7.77 -10.57
C ALA A 161 -12.30 -9.14 -11.27
N GLN A 162 -11.41 -10.03 -10.82
CA GLN A 162 -11.19 -11.34 -11.44
C GLN A 162 -12.05 -12.45 -10.83
N TYR A 163 -12.43 -12.29 -9.56
CA TYR A 163 -13.10 -13.31 -8.73
C TYR A 163 -14.33 -12.73 -8.03
N ALA A 164 -15.15 -11.94 -8.74
CA ALA A 164 -16.30 -11.25 -8.16
C ALA A 164 -17.26 -12.18 -7.41
N ASP A 165 -17.44 -13.40 -7.91
CA ASP A 165 -18.29 -14.43 -7.30
C ASP A 165 -17.73 -14.94 -5.96
N LYS A 166 -16.40 -14.86 -5.75
CA LYS A 166 -15.77 -15.23 -4.47
C LYS A 166 -15.93 -14.13 -3.40
N VAL A 167 -16.13 -12.87 -3.79
CA VAL A 167 -16.14 -11.74 -2.84
C VAL A 167 -17.09 -12.00 -1.66
N PRO A 168 -18.41 -12.25 -1.86
CA PRO A 168 -19.35 -12.39 -0.74
C PRO A 168 -19.15 -13.67 0.08
N THR A 169 -18.50 -14.67 -0.49
CA THR A 169 -18.30 -15.97 0.20
C THR A 169 -16.97 -16.08 0.93
N THR A 170 -15.94 -15.34 0.47
CA THR A 170 -14.59 -15.43 1.02
C THR A 170 -14.25 -14.25 1.93
N VAL A 171 -14.94 -13.10 1.74
CA VAL A 171 -14.61 -11.84 2.43
C VAL A 171 -15.81 -11.36 3.25
N SER A 172 -15.57 -10.93 4.48
CA SER A 172 -16.58 -10.33 5.37
C SER A 172 -16.49 -8.81 5.42
N GLY A 173 -15.32 -8.23 5.14
CA GLY A 173 -15.10 -6.78 5.13
C GLY A 173 -13.78 -6.39 4.48
N VAL A 174 -13.68 -5.14 4.04
CA VAL A 174 -12.47 -4.61 3.39
C VAL A 174 -12.08 -3.26 3.98
N ALA A 175 -10.78 -3.06 4.22
CA ALA A 175 -10.18 -1.76 4.52
C ALA A 175 -9.18 -1.39 3.43
N LEU A 176 -9.50 -0.37 2.64
CA LEU A 176 -8.64 0.20 1.58
C LEU A 176 -7.94 1.43 2.13
N THR A 177 -6.64 1.34 2.41
CA THR A 177 -5.90 2.43 3.02
C THR A 177 -4.87 3.04 2.08
N SER A 178 -4.86 4.37 1.97
CA SER A 178 -3.89 5.16 1.17
C SER A 178 -3.67 4.56 -0.22
N THR A 179 -4.74 4.35 -0.97
CA THR A 179 -4.72 3.65 -2.26
C THR A 179 -5.55 4.38 -3.32
N ALA A 180 -5.58 3.85 -4.53
CA ALA A 180 -6.32 4.41 -5.65
C ALA A 180 -6.81 3.32 -6.61
N ALA A 181 -7.99 3.51 -7.21
CA ALA A 181 -8.53 2.59 -8.22
C ALA A 181 -7.95 2.83 -9.61
N LYS A 182 -7.49 4.04 -9.91
CA LYS A 182 -6.90 4.43 -11.22
C LYS A 182 -6.08 5.71 -11.13
N ALA A 183 -5.36 6.02 -12.20
CA ALA A 183 -4.72 7.32 -12.44
C ALA A 183 -3.70 7.76 -11.35
N VAL A 184 -3.02 6.80 -10.71
CA VAL A 184 -2.07 7.08 -9.61
C VAL A 184 -0.99 8.07 -10.00
N LEU A 185 -0.42 7.95 -11.22
CA LEU A 185 0.66 8.83 -11.68
C LEU A 185 0.18 10.19 -12.21
N GLN A 186 -1.11 10.39 -12.39
CA GLN A 186 -1.68 11.65 -12.87
C GLN A 186 -2.18 12.55 -11.73
N ASN A 187 -2.56 11.98 -10.61
CA ASN A 187 -3.25 12.66 -9.51
C ASN A 187 -2.48 12.62 -8.19
N HIS A 188 -1.15 12.67 -8.23
CA HIS A 188 -0.32 12.82 -7.05
C HIS A 188 0.06 14.29 -6.79
N THR A 189 0.47 14.62 -5.58
CA THR A 189 0.91 15.97 -5.17
C THR A 189 2.39 16.05 -4.81
N LEU A 190 3.20 15.10 -5.32
CA LEU A 190 4.66 15.05 -5.09
C LEU A 190 5.41 16.21 -5.75
N ILE A 191 4.90 16.69 -6.88
CA ILE A 191 5.55 17.76 -7.64
C ILE A 191 5.09 19.10 -7.09
N PRO A 192 6.04 19.98 -6.65
CA PRO A 192 5.70 21.29 -6.12
C PRO A 192 4.89 22.14 -7.11
N MET A 193 3.78 22.71 -6.66
CA MET A 193 2.90 23.54 -7.51
C MET A 193 3.52 24.87 -7.93
N ASN A 194 4.54 25.35 -7.21
CA ASN A 194 5.23 26.62 -7.46
C ASN A 194 6.35 26.52 -8.51
N LEU A 195 6.48 25.38 -9.18
CA LEU A 195 7.46 25.22 -10.27
C LEU A 195 7.07 26.03 -11.51
N PRO A 196 8.07 26.49 -12.29
CA PRO A 196 7.81 27.23 -13.52
C PRO A 196 6.94 26.45 -14.50
N ARG A 197 6.02 27.12 -15.20
CA ARG A 197 5.06 26.48 -16.11
C ARG A 197 5.70 25.61 -17.21
N TYR A 198 6.94 25.87 -17.59
CA TYR A 198 7.64 25.07 -18.58
C TYR A 198 7.97 23.64 -18.10
N THR A 199 7.86 23.35 -16.82
CA THR A 199 8.09 21.99 -16.26
C THR A 199 6.90 21.06 -16.50
N ARG A 200 5.68 21.57 -16.61
CA ARG A 200 4.43 20.79 -16.73
C ARG A 200 4.47 19.68 -17.79
N PRO A 201 4.99 19.87 -19.01
CA PRO A 201 5.06 18.79 -20.01
C PRO A 201 5.94 17.61 -19.58
N PHE A 202 6.79 17.79 -18.56
CA PHE A 202 7.76 16.78 -18.11
C PHE A 202 7.34 16.03 -16.84
N GLU A 203 6.25 16.44 -16.18
CA GLU A 203 5.75 15.83 -14.93
C GLU A 203 5.49 14.32 -15.09
N ALA A 204 4.80 13.92 -16.14
CA ALA A 204 4.56 12.49 -16.43
C ALA A 204 5.87 11.71 -16.68
N THR A 205 6.87 12.36 -17.29
CA THR A 205 8.19 11.75 -17.51
C THR A 205 8.94 11.56 -16.19
N VAL A 206 8.88 12.54 -15.29
CA VAL A 206 9.47 12.44 -13.95
C VAL A 206 8.79 11.34 -13.14
N GLY A 207 7.46 11.31 -13.10
CA GLY A 207 6.70 10.25 -12.44
C GLY A 207 7.08 8.87 -12.96
N LYS A 208 7.20 8.71 -14.28
CA LYS A 208 7.65 7.46 -14.89
C LYS A 208 9.09 7.09 -14.54
N LEU A 209 10.02 8.05 -14.56
CA LEU A 209 11.40 7.82 -14.15
C LEU A 209 11.50 7.41 -12.68
N PHE A 210 10.79 8.12 -11.81
CA PHE A 210 10.77 7.85 -10.38
C PHE A 210 10.27 6.42 -10.07
N THR A 211 9.20 6.00 -10.71
CA THR A 211 8.55 4.71 -10.42
C THR A 211 9.21 3.53 -11.14
N SER A 212 9.75 3.72 -12.36
CA SER A 212 10.18 2.61 -13.23
C SER A 212 11.69 2.54 -13.50
N ALA A 213 12.51 3.40 -12.88
CA ALA A 213 13.95 3.30 -13.02
C ALA A 213 14.53 2.17 -12.13
N PRO A 214 15.18 1.15 -12.70
CA PRO A 214 15.75 0.03 -11.94
C PRO A 214 17.11 0.39 -11.32
N VAL A 215 17.21 1.57 -10.71
CA VAL A 215 18.44 2.07 -10.10
C VAL A 215 18.42 1.76 -8.60
N PRO A 216 19.51 1.20 -8.02
CA PRO A 216 19.62 1.06 -6.58
C PRO A 216 19.46 2.42 -5.89
N ILE A 217 18.69 2.46 -4.78
CA ILE A 217 18.64 3.64 -3.92
C ILE A 217 19.71 3.43 -2.84
N PRO A 218 20.83 4.17 -2.89
CA PRO A 218 21.82 4.03 -1.83
C PRO A 218 21.29 4.60 -0.53
N LYS A 219 21.58 3.95 0.59
CA LYS A 219 21.36 4.55 1.91
C LYS A 219 22.29 5.78 2.02
N THR A 220 21.70 6.94 2.15
CA THR A 220 22.42 8.19 2.33
C THR A 220 21.90 8.90 3.57
N PRO A 221 22.68 9.79 4.21
CA PRO A 221 22.18 10.61 5.31
C PRO A 221 20.96 11.47 4.95
N TYR A 222 20.69 11.61 3.66
CA TYR A 222 19.61 12.41 3.10
C TYR A 222 18.42 11.58 2.63
N GLY A 223 18.54 10.23 2.58
CA GLY A 223 17.48 9.34 2.12
C GLY A 223 16.22 9.49 2.95
N GLY A 224 16.38 9.50 4.28
CA GLY A 224 15.26 9.67 5.20
C GLY A 224 14.45 10.96 5.00
N ARG A 225 15.09 12.09 4.60
CA ARG A 225 14.35 13.32 4.28
C ARG A 225 13.48 13.19 3.03
N LEU A 226 13.98 12.49 2.03
CA LEU A 226 13.22 12.24 0.80
C LEU A 226 12.08 11.25 1.07
N SER A 227 12.34 10.18 1.82
CA SER A 227 11.32 9.20 2.23
C SER A 227 10.25 9.87 3.09
N HIS A 228 10.62 10.75 4.03
CA HIS A 228 9.70 11.58 4.82
C HIS A 228 8.80 12.44 3.90
N TYR A 229 9.41 13.24 3.04
CA TYR A 229 8.65 14.12 2.13
C TYR A 229 7.69 13.35 1.20
N ILE A 230 8.10 12.20 0.70
CA ILE A 230 7.31 11.44 -0.28
C ILE A 230 6.19 10.65 0.38
N ALA A 231 6.51 9.97 1.49
CA ALA A 231 5.67 8.90 2.02
C ALA A 231 5.03 9.21 3.37
N LEU A 232 5.47 10.22 4.09
CA LEU A 232 4.96 10.50 5.44
C LEU A 232 4.41 11.92 5.56
N GLY A 233 3.57 12.13 6.56
CA GLY A 233 3.03 13.43 6.91
C GLY A 233 4.03 14.31 7.67
N PRO A 234 3.69 15.60 7.84
CA PRO A 234 4.58 16.55 8.48
C PRO A 234 4.89 16.23 9.95
N ASN A 235 4.01 15.51 10.62
CA ASN A 235 4.12 15.16 12.04
C ASN A 235 4.72 13.76 12.26
N ALA A 236 5.26 13.11 11.22
CA ALA A 236 5.84 11.79 11.36
C ALA A 236 7.06 11.79 12.28
N ARG A 237 7.15 10.77 13.15
CA ARG A 237 8.28 10.56 14.05
C ARG A 237 9.49 10.05 13.28
N LYS A 238 10.69 10.32 13.80
CA LYS A 238 11.93 9.79 13.19
C LYS A 238 11.93 8.26 13.10
N ALA A 239 11.37 7.58 14.11
CA ALA A 239 11.20 6.13 14.09
C ALA A 239 10.39 5.64 12.88
N HIS A 240 9.31 6.36 12.51
CA HIS A 240 8.52 6.05 11.31
C HIS A 240 9.33 6.24 10.03
N VAL A 241 10.08 7.35 9.95
CA VAL A 241 10.92 7.66 8.78
C VAL A 241 11.99 6.59 8.59
N ASP A 242 12.71 6.24 9.64
CA ASP A 242 13.77 5.23 9.59
C ASP A 242 13.23 3.86 9.18
N PHE A 243 12.08 3.47 9.75
CA PHE A 243 11.42 2.20 9.46
C PHE A 243 10.99 2.09 7.99
N VAL A 244 10.40 3.15 7.45
CA VAL A 244 9.95 3.22 6.06
C VAL A 244 11.15 3.29 5.10
N ASP A 245 12.18 4.08 5.40
CA ASP A 245 13.39 4.21 4.59
C ASP A 245 14.14 2.88 4.50
N ASP A 246 14.20 2.12 5.59
CA ASP A 246 14.78 0.77 5.63
C ASP A 246 14.01 -0.21 4.72
N MET A 247 12.69 -0.20 4.72
CA MET A 247 11.88 -1.03 3.82
C MET A 247 12.08 -0.67 2.35
N ILE A 248 12.07 0.64 2.02
CA ILE A 248 12.32 1.14 0.66
C ILE A 248 13.71 0.70 0.18
N GLY A 249 14.72 0.85 1.03
CA GLY A 249 16.10 0.44 0.74
C GLY A 249 16.28 -1.06 0.55
N ALA A 250 15.52 -1.88 1.28
CA ALA A 250 15.56 -3.34 1.19
C ALA A 250 14.83 -3.88 -0.06
N CYS A 251 13.93 -3.11 -0.67
CA CYS A 251 13.17 -3.55 -1.84
C CYS A 251 14.08 -3.75 -3.07
N PRO A 252 14.08 -4.95 -3.70
CA PRO A 252 14.90 -5.20 -4.88
C PRO A 252 14.59 -4.22 -6.01
N HIS A 253 15.59 -3.49 -6.50
CA HIS A 253 15.44 -2.42 -7.49
C HIS A 253 14.70 -2.86 -8.77
N ARG A 254 14.89 -4.11 -9.22
CA ARG A 254 14.16 -4.64 -10.39
C ARG A 254 12.68 -4.88 -10.10
N SER A 255 12.34 -5.30 -8.90
CA SER A 255 10.94 -5.46 -8.47
C SER A 255 10.28 -4.10 -8.31
N ARG A 256 10.96 -3.17 -7.64
CA ARG A 256 10.49 -1.79 -7.51
C ARG A 256 10.15 -1.17 -8.86
N ALA A 257 11.09 -1.20 -9.81
CA ALA A 257 10.89 -0.65 -11.14
C ALA A 257 9.79 -1.37 -11.94
N GLY A 258 9.72 -2.69 -11.85
CA GLY A 258 8.71 -3.49 -12.55
C GLY A 258 7.30 -3.19 -12.07
N TRP A 259 7.09 -3.16 -10.77
CA TRP A 259 5.79 -2.85 -10.18
C TRP A 259 5.40 -1.38 -10.34
N GLY A 260 6.35 -0.45 -10.19
CA GLY A 260 6.11 0.96 -10.47
C GLY A 260 5.64 1.22 -11.91
N ALA A 261 6.23 0.51 -12.87
CA ALA A 261 5.80 0.58 -14.27
C ALA A 261 4.40 -0.03 -14.50
N ALA A 262 4.04 -1.11 -13.78
CA ALA A 262 2.73 -1.74 -13.85
C ALA A 262 1.63 -0.84 -13.29
N MET A 263 1.88 -0.23 -12.12
CA MET A 263 0.94 0.72 -11.49
C MET A 263 0.69 1.98 -12.32
N GLY A 264 1.67 2.39 -13.13
CA GLY A 264 1.50 3.56 -14.03
C GLY A 264 0.39 3.43 -15.06
N LYS A 265 -0.12 2.21 -15.28
CA LYS A 265 -1.22 1.89 -16.21
C LYS A 265 -2.43 1.29 -15.51
N LEU A 266 -2.45 1.40 -14.17
CA LEU A 266 -3.48 0.77 -13.36
C LEU A 266 -4.85 1.39 -13.61
N ASP A 267 -5.82 0.52 -13.85
CA ASP A 267 -7.24 0.77 -13.70
C ASP A 267 -7.90 -0.51 -13.14
N VAL A 268 -8.32 -0.44 -11.89
CA VAL A 268 -9.01 -1.51 -11.15
C VAL A 268 -10.39 -1.06 -10.68
N THR A 269 -10.98 -0.09 -11.38
CA THR A 269 -12.30 0.46 -11.07
C THR A 269 -13.38 -0.64 -11.07
N ALA A 270 -13.30 -1.59 -12.02
CA ALA A 270 -14.23 -2.73 -12.06
C ALA A 270 -14.14 -3.60 -10.79
N GLY A 271 -12.95 -3.71 -10.20
CA GLY A 271 -12.77 -4.43 -8.93
C GLY A 271 -13.34 -3.67 -7.73
N LEU A 272 -13.22 -2.34 -7.72
CA LEU A 272 -13.88 -1.53 -6.70
C LEU A 272 -15.40 -1.67 -6.75
N GLU A 273 -15.98 -1.73 -7.96
CA GLU A 273 -17.41 -1.97 -8.18
C GLU A 273 -17.84 -3.39 -7.78
N ALA A 274 -16.94 -4.37 -7.86
CA ALA A 274 -17.18 -5.75 -7.49
C ALA A 274 -17.04 -6.02 -5.98
N LEU A 275 -16.59 -5.07 -5.17
CA LEU A 275 -16.59 -5.19 -3.71
C LEU A 275 -18.01 -5.07 -3.18
N THR A 276 -18.64 -6.23 -2.96
CA THR A 276 -20.04 -6.35 -2.49
C THR A 276 -20.15 -6.60 -0.98
N VAL A 277 -19.14 -6.20 -0.23
CA VAL A 277 -19.04 -6.31 1.23
C VAL A 277 -18.78 -4.96 1.87
N PRO A 278 -19.07 -4.77 3.18
CA PRO A 278 -18.76 -3.53 3.87
C PRO A 278 -17.30 -3.12 3.66
N THR A 279 -17.07 -1.94 3.08
CA THR A 279 -15.74 -1.46 2.72
C THR A 279 -15.48 -0.11 3.37
N THR A 280 -14.39 -0.01 4.13
CA THR A 280 -13.89 1.23 4.70
C THR A 280 -12.75 1.77 3.82
N VAL A 281 -12.81 3.05 3.50
CA VAL A 281 -11.73 3.75 2.78
C VAL A 281 -11.02 4.66 3.77
N ILE A 282 -9.67 4.57 3.82
CA ILE A 282 -8.85 5.25 4.81
C ILE A 282 -7.74 6.02 4.07
N VAL A 283 -7.45 7.25 4.48
CA VAL A 283 -6.39 8.07 3.88
C VAL A 283 -5.85 9.09 4.87
N GLY A 284 -4.58 9.45 4.75
CA GLY A 284 -4.03 10.62 5.43
C GLY A 284 -4.32 11.92 4.67
N SER A 285 -4.57 13.03 5.37
CA SER A 285 -4.82 14.34 4.74
C SER A 285 -3.62 14.86 3.95
N ASP A 286 -2.42 14.44 4.34
CA ASP A 286 -1.14 14.83 3.76
C ASP A 286 -0.52 13.76 2.85
N ASP A 287 -1.32 12.78 2.43
CA ASP A 287 -0.88 11.75 1.47
C ASP A 287 -0.60 12.37 0.10
N ARG A 288 0.69 12.45 -0.27
CA ARG A 288 1.14 13.00 -1.55
C ARG A 288 1.13 12.01 -2.69
N LEU A 289 1.11 10.71 -2.40
CA LEU A 289 1.12 9.65 -3.40
C LEU A 289 -0.30 9.32 -3.88
N THR A 290 -1.23 9.18 -2.96
CA THR A 290 -2.65 8.93 -3.22
C THR A 290 -3.50 9.92 -2.40
N PRO A 291 -3.54 11.20 -2.80
CA PRO A 291 -4.28 12.24 -2.08
C PRO A 291 -5.73 11.88 -1.80
N THR A 292 -6.34 12.60 -0.85
CA THR A 292 -7.73 12.39 -0.40
C THR A 292 -8.73 12.28 -1.54
N SER A 293 -8.48 12.95 -2.66
CA SER A 293 -9.33 12.88 -3.86
C SER A 293 -9.49 11.47 -4.44
N HIS A 294 -8.49 10.58 -4.27
CA HIS A 294 -8.62 9.18 -4.64
C HIS A 294 -9.56 8.42 -3.69
N ALA A 295 -9.41 8.65 -2.38
CA ALA A 295 -10.27 8.06 -1.37
C ALA A 295 -11.72 8.52 -1.52
N GLU A 296 -11.94 9.81 -1.76
CA GLU A 296 -13.27 10.38 -2.01
C GLU A 296 -13.94 9.78 -3.24
N GLN A 297 -13.19 9.61 -4.34
CA GLN A 297 -13.69 8.96 -5.56
C GLN A 297 -14.08 7.49 -5.32
N MET A 298 -13.25 6.74 -4.59
CA MET A 298 -13.54 5.35 -4.24
C MET A 298 -14.75 5.26 -3.30
N ALA A 299 -14.82 6.10 -2.28
CA ALA A 299 -15.95 6.16 -1.36
C ALA A 299 -17.25 6.50 -2.08
N GLU A 300 -17.23 7.38 -3.09
CA GLU A 300 -18.41 7.72 -3.88
C GLU A 300 -18.92 6.52 -4.71
N VAL A 301 -18.01 5.72 -5.29
CA VAL A 301 -18.39 4.49 -6.00
C VAL A 301 -19.03 3.49 -5.02
N LEU A 302 -18.39 3.23 -3.89
CA LEU A 302 -18.88 2.30 -2.87
C LEU A 302 -20.21 2.75 -2.27
N ARG A 303 -20.39 4.04 -2.03
CA ARG A 303 -21.64 4.63 -1.52
C ARG A 303 -22.79 4.41 -2.51
N ARG A 304 -22.58 4.67 -3.78
CA ARG A 304 -23.60 4.45 -4.83
C ARG A 304 -24.01 2.98 -4.92
N ASN A 305 -23.08 2.07 -4.67
CA ASN A 305 -23.33 0.63 -4.72
C ASN A 305 -23.83 0.06 -3.38
N GLY A 306 -23.93 0.88 -2.32
CA GLY A 306 -24.43 0.46 -1.00
C GLY A 306 -23.43 -0.30 -0.14
N HIS A 307 -22.13 -0.26 -0.48
CA HIS A 307 -21.09 -1.03 0.21
C HIS A 307 -20.04 -0.16 0.93
N LEU A 308 -20.18 1.17 0.95
CA LEU A 308 -19.35 2.03 1.76
C LEU A 308 -19.74 1.88 3.23
N ARG A 309 -18.83 1.36 4.07
CA ARG A 309 -18.96 1.41 5.52
C ARG A 309 -18.59 2.80 6.04
N ASP A 310 -17.38 3.29 5.70
CA ASP A 310 -16.91 4.60 6.15
C ASP A 310 -15.82 5.16 5.22
N LEU A 311 -15.65 6.49 5.27
CA LEU A 311 -14.50 7.22 4.72
C LEU A 311 -13.78 7.92 5.87
N VAL A 312 -12.62 7.43 6.23
CA VAL A 312 -11.80 7.94 7.34
C VAL A 312 -10.61 8.73 6.82
N ILE A 313 -10.51 9.99 7.22
CA ILE A 313 -9.38 10.87 6.88
C ILE A 313 -8.62 11.17 8.17
N TYR A 314 -7.34 10.78 8.22
CA TYR A 314 -6.47 11.09 9.34
C TYR A 314 -5.73 12.40 9.09
N ASP A 315 -6.05 13.42 9.90
CA ASP A 315 -5.46 14.74 9.79
C ASP A 315 -3.97 14.75 10.15
N GLY A 316 -3.15 15.44 9.35
CA GLY A 316 -1.70 15.54 9.51
C GLY A 316 -0.91 14.27 9.21
N VAL A 317 -1.54 13.25 8.61
CA VAL A 317 -0.97 11.93 8.31
C VAL A 317 -0.69 11.81 6.82
N GLY A 318 0.43 11.19 6.46
CA GLY A 318 0.85 10.94 5.09
C GLY A 318 0.35 9.60 4.52
N HIS A 319 1.14 9.06 3.61
CA HIS A 319 0.82 7.82 2.90
C HIS A 319 0.90 6.57 3.78
N MET A 320 1.74 6.58 4.83
CA MET A 320 1.94 5.43 5.72
C MET A 320 0.96 5.45 6.91
N SER A 321 -0.32 5.67 6.62
CA SER A 321 -1.35 5.96 7.64
C SER A 321 -1.50 4.89 8.73
N SER A 322 -1.29 3.59 8.42
CA SER A 322 -1.31 2.51 9.41
C SER A 322 -0.06 2.47 10.32
N ILE A 323 0.99 3.20 9.97
CA ILE A 323 2.19 3.41 10.80
C ILE A 323 2.06 4.72 11.56
N GLU A 324 1.80 5.82 10.87
CA GLU A 324 1.79 7.17 11.45
C GLU A 324 0.64 7.38 12.43
N ALA A 325 -0.50 6.72 12.22
CA ALA A 325 -1.68 6.76 13.08
C ALA A 325 -2.02 5.36 13.64
N ALA A 326 -1.00 4.57 14.00
CA ALA A 326 -1.14 3.15 14.30
C ALA A 326 -2.21 2.84 15.35
N GLU A 327 -2.28 3.59 16.45
CA GLU A 327 -3.27 3.38 17.51
C GLU A 327 -4.70 3.56 16.97
N ARG A 328 -4.99 4.70 16.33
CA ARG A 328 -6.31 4.98 15.73
C ARG A 328 -6.67 3.99 14.62
N PHE A 329 -5.66 3.53 13.87
CA PHE A 329 -5.86 2.54 12.83
C PHE A 329 -6.20 1.17 13.43
N ASN A 330 -5.55 0.79 14.53
CA ASN A 330 -5.83 -0.46 15.25
C ASN A 330 -7.22 -0.46 15.90
N GLU A 331 -7.66 0.67 16.48
CA GLU A 331 -9.01 0.86 16.99
C GLU A 331 -10.06 0.69 15.88
N LEU A 332 -9.85 1.33 14.73
CA LEU A 332 -10.75 1.19 13.57
C LEU A 332 -10.82 -0.25 13.06
N LEU A 333 -9.68 -0.97 13.02
CA LEU A 333 -9.69 -2.39 12.63
C LEU A 333 -10.42 -3.25 13.65
N ALA A 334 -10.31 -2.97 14.95
CA ALA A 334 -11.03 -3.68 15.98
C ALA A 334 -12.55 -3.46 15.83
N ASP A 335 -12.99 -2.25 15.50
CA ASP A 335 -14.41 -1.93 15.24
C ASP A 335 -14.92 -2.68 14.00
N ILE A 336 -14.16 -2.71 12.91
CA ILE A 336 -14.50 -3.46 11.69
C ILE A 336 -14.67 -4.96 12.04
N LEU A 337 -13.74 -5.53 12.80
CA LEU A 337 -13.80 -6.94 13.18
C LEU A 337 -14.99 -7.25 14.09
N ALA A 338 -15.34 -6.37 15.02
CA ALA A 338 -16.49 -6.52 15.89
C ALA A 338 -17.81 -6.50 15.11
N GLU A 339 -17.94 -5.63 14.11
CA GLU A 339 -19.14 -5.54 13.27
C GLU A 339 -19.33 -6.79 12.42
N VAL A 340 -18.29 -7.22 11.68
CA VAL A 340 -18.38 -8.40 10.80
C VAL A 340 -18.57 -9.69 11.60
N GLY A 341 -18.02 -9.77 12.81
CA GLY A 341 -18.23 -10.90 13.73
C GLY A 341 -19.67 -10.97 14.28
N SER A 342 -20.37 -9.83 14.34
CA SER A 342 -21.76 -9.76 14.81
C SER A 342 -22.81 -10.09 13.74
N GLU A 343 -22.46 -9.99 12.45
CA GLU A 343 -23.34 -10.32 11.32
C GLU A 343 -23.45 -11.83 11.03
N LYS A 344 -23.10 -12.69 12.00
CA LYS A 344 -23.30 -14.13 11.84
C LYS A 344 -24.79 -14.42 11.62
N VAL A 345 -25.08 -14.91 10.41
CA VAL A 345 -26.38 -15.40 9.99
C VAL A 345 -26.89 -16.38 11.06
N PRO A 346 -28.12 -16.18 11.58
CA PRO A 346 -28.75 -17.21 12.42
C PRO A 346 -28.84 -18.51 11.61
N ALA A 347 -28.40 -19.59 12.22
CA ALA A 347 -28.44 -20.94 11.66
C ALA A 347 -29.89 -21.39 11.32
#